data_ea0b86a3dc477ca2d64b4decec9fa0ec
#
_entry.id   ea0b86a3dc477ca2d64b4decec9fa0ec
#
_cell.length_a   1.000
_cell.length_b   1.000
_cell.length_c   1.000
_cell.angle_alpha   90.00
_cell.angle_beta   90.00
_cell.angle_gamma   90.00
#
_symmetry.space_group_name_H-M   'P 1'
#
loop_
_entity.id
_entity.type
_entity.pdbx_description
1 polymer ?
#
loop_
_entity_poly.entity_id
_entity_poly.type
_entity_poly.pdbx_seq_one_letter_code
_entity_poly.pdbx_strand_id
1 'polypeptide(L)'
;ITPDSERTMCTFLGTAGKIDDNDIDIQAVKNAEITFMEGYLWDEGGPKKAFDKAILHANKTAMSLSDLFCVDRHKMNFLDLVKNKLDIIFANEQEFTTLIDAKDFKDVVSFSKNLGKTIVITRGEKGSVAIKDSLIYENSINTNLKIVDLTGAGDLFASGFLHGYINNFSIKESLQEGTNMSSKI
;
A
#
# COMPACT_ATOMS: atom_id res chain seq x y z
N ILE A 1 1.90 -9.27 21.04
CA ILE A 1 2.98 -9.88 20.22
C ILE A 1 3.26 -11.25 20.81
N THR A 2 3.32 -12.26 19.98
CA THR A 2 3.61 -13.64 20.35
C THR A 2 5.10 -13.99 20.10
N PRO A 3 5.63 -15.10 20.64
CA PRO A 3 7.05 -15.46 20.48
C PRO A 3 7.50 -15.68 19.02
N ASP A 4 6.56 -15.88 18.09
CA ASP A 4 6.79 -15.98 16.65
C ASP A 4 6.76 -14.62 15.94
N SER A 5 6.80 -13.51 16.69
CA SER A 5 6.75 -12.12 16.22
C SER A 5 5.42 -11.69 15.56
N GLU A 6 4.39 -12.53 15.66
CA GLU A 6 3.03 -12.16 15.23
C GLU A 6 2.32 -11.31 16.30
N ARG A 7 1.29 -10.58 15.87
CA ARG A 7 0.54 -9.70 16.76
C ARG A 7 -0.96 -9.79 16.55
N THR A 8 -1.69 -9.54 17.60
CA THR A 8 -3.12 -9.25 17.57
C THR A 8 -3.35 -7.81 18.00
N MET A 9 -4.13 -7.07 17.23
CA MET A 9 -4.49 -5.68 17.52
C MET A 9 -5.98 -5.57 17.84
N CYS A 10 -6.30 -4.79 18.87
CA CYS A 10 -7.68 -4.41 19.20
C CYS A 10 -7.75 -2.89 19.01
N THR A 11 -8.23 -2.47 17.83
CA THR A 11 -8.13 -1.08 17.39
C THR A 11 -9.48 -0.37 17.47
N PHE A 12 -9.45 0.84 18.02
CA PHE A 12 -10.55 1.81 17.93
C PHE A 12 -10.02 3.09 17.27
N LEU A 13 -10.48 3.37 16.06
CA LEU A 13 -9.98 4.49 15.23
C LEU A 13 -10.30 5.88 15.83
N GLY A 14 -11.31 5.99 16.68
CA GLY A 14 -11.68 7.26 17.28
C GLY A 14 -12.09 8.30 16.23
N THR A 15 -11.47 9.47 16.29
CA THR A 15 -11.72 10.57 15.34
C THR A 15 -11.20 10.29 13.95
N ALA A 16 -10.14 9.46 13.80
CA ALA A 16 -9.61 9.09 12.48
C ALA A 16 -10.65 8.38 11.61
N GLY A 17 -11.51 7.54 12.22
CA GLY A 17 -12.63 6.90 11.52
C GLY A 17 -13.81 7.83 11.16
N LYS A 18 -13.74 9.10 11.56
CA LYS A 18 -14.78 10.10 11.28
C LYS A 18 -14.34 11.16 10.27
N ILE A 19 -13.20 10.97 9.64
CA ILE A 19 -12.72 11.87 8.59
C ILE A 19 -13.77 12.04 7.50
N ASP A 20 -13.92 13.26 7.00
CA ASP A 20 -14.80 13.56 5.87
C ASP A 20 -14.15 14.54 4.89
N ASP A 21 -14.89 14.93 3.87
CA ASP A 21 -14.38 15.83 2.83
C ASP A 21 -14.06 17.24 3.34
N ASN A 22 -14.60 17.68 4.48
CA ASN A 22 -14.25 18.98 5.07
C ASN A 22 -12.87 18.98 5.71
N ASP A 23 -12.38 17.83 6.13
CA ASP A 23 -11.05 17.66 6.74
C ASP A 23 -9.91 17.72 5.70
N ILE A 24 -10.23 17.62 4.41
CA ILE A 24 -9.23 17.58 3.34
C ILE A 24 -8.86 18.99 2.88
N ASP A 25 -7.64 19.41 3.21
CA ASP A 25 -7.04 20.64 2.69
C ASP A 25 -6.60 20.46 1.23
N ILE A 26 -7.39 21.05 0.32
CA ILE A 26 -7.14 20.97 -1.12
C ILE A 26 -5.79 21.58 -1.51
N GLN A 27 -5.32 22.62 -0.84
CA GLN A 27 -4.05 23.26 -1.19
C GLN A 27 -2.88 22.37 -0.77
N ALA A 28 -2.96 21.75 0.41
CA ALA A 28 -1.96 20.77 0.83
C ALA A 28 -1.88 19.57 -0.15
N VAL A 29 -3.04 19.04 -0.55
CA VAL A 29 -3.13 17.94 -1.52
C VAL A 29 -2.53 18.32 -2.87
N LYS A 30 -2.88 19.50 -3.41
CA LYS A 30 -2.36 20.01 -4.69
C LYS A 30 -0.86 20.31 -4.68
N ASN A 31 -0.32 20.71 -3.52
CA ASN A 31 1.10 21.01 -3.39
C ASN A 31 1.97 19.78 -3.11
N ALA A 32 1.37 18.66 -2.70
CA ALA A 32 2.06 17.39 -2.49
C ALA A 32 2.39 16.72 -3.83
N GLU A 33 3.57 16.12 -3.96
CA GLU A 33 3.92 15.31 -5.11
C GLU A 33 3.11 14.02 -5.15
N ILE A 34 2.87 13.41 -3.99
CA ILE A 34 2.06 12.20 -3.83
C ILE A 34 1.14 12.38 -2.63
N THR A 35 -0.13 12.05 -2.79
CA THR A 35 -1.07 11.88 -1.69
C THR A 35 -1.17 10.40 -1.35
N PHE A 36 -0.67 10.03 -0.17
CA PHE A 36 -0.73 8.65 0.33
C PHE A 36 -1.96 8.45 1.22
N MET A 37 -2.66 7.36 1.00
CA MET A 37 -3.88 7.00 1.71
C MET A 37 -3.77 5.58 2.28
N GLU A 38 -4.48 5.30 3.37
CA GLU A 38 -4.49 4.00 4.01
C GLU A 38 -5.88 3.37 3.98
N GLY A 39 -5.96 2.12 3.58
CA GLY A 39 -7.20 1.36 3.53
C GLY A 39 -7.92 1.27 4.89
N TYR A 40 -7.17 1.34 5.99
CA TYR A 40 -7.75 1.41 7.35
C TYR A 40 -8.72 2.57 7.54
N LEU A 41 -8.51 3.69 6.87
CA LEU A 41 -9.33 4.89 6.99
C LEU A 41 -10.48 4.93 5.99
N TRP A 42 -10.51 4.03 5.01
CA TRP A 42 -11.59 4.00 4.04
C TRP A 42 -12.83 3.32 4.63
N ASP A 43 -13.97 3.99 4.57
CA ASP A 43 -15.29 3.43 4.87
C ASP A 43 -16.37 4.21 4.12
N GLU A 44 -17.58 3.66 4.02
CA GLU A 44 -18.71 4.37 3.40
C GLU A 44 -19.06 5.65 4.17
N GLY A 45 -19.60 6.63 3.47
CA GLY A 45 -19.99 7.93 4.05
C GLY A 45 -18.89 8.98 4.01
N GLY A 46 -18.55 9.54 5.16
CA GLY A 46 -17.53 10.61 5.29
C GLY A 46 -16.16 10.22 4.78
N PRO A 47 -15.57 9.10 5.27
CA PRO A 47 -14.26 8.66 4.81
C PRO A 47 -14.15 8.49 3.29
N LYS A 48 -15.15 7.88 2.66
CA LYS A 48 -15.18 7.75 1.19
C LYS A 48 -15.18 9.11 0.51
N LYS A 49 -15.93 10.10 0.99
CA LYS A 49 -15.93 11.45 0.43
C LYS A 49 -14.58 12.12 0.60
N ALA A 50 -13.90 11.91 1.73
CA ALA A 50 -12.54 12.41 1.95
C ALA A 50 -11.56 11.84 0.92
N PHE A 51 -11.61 10.53 0.68
CA PHE A 51 -10.79 9.86 -0.35
C PHE A 51 -11.10 10.37 -1.75
N ASP A 52 -12.37 10.44 -2.14
CA ASP A 52 -12.78 10.94 -3.46
C ASP A 52 -12.30 12.39 -3.67
N LYS A 53 -12.38 13.25 -2.65
CA LYS A 53 -11.89 14.63 -2.72
C LYS A 53 -10.35 14.67 -2.82
N ALA A 54 -9.63 13.89 -2.03
CA ALA A 54 -8.18 13.82 -2.09
C ALA A 54 -7.71 13.33 -3.47
N ILE A 55 -8.29 12.26 -3.98
CA ILE A 55 -7.98 11.70 -5.31
C ILE A 55 -8.23 12.73 -6.42
N LEU A 56 -9.35 13.46 -6.34
CA LEU A 56 -9.73 14.46 -7.36
C LEU A 56 -8.67 15.58 -7.49
N HIS A 57 -7.99 15.92 -6.40
CA HIS A 57 -7.09 17.06 -6.36
C HIS A 57 -5.60 16.70 -6.30
N ALA A 58 -5.27 15.42 -6.10
CA ALA A 58 -3.90 14.95 -6.01
C ALA A 58 -3.16 15.02 -7.35
N ASN A 59 -1.88 15.35 -7.32
CA ASN A 59 -0.99 15.23 -8.48
C ASN A 59 -0.71 13.76 -8.80
N LYS A 60 -0.51 12.95 -7.78
CA LYS A 60 -0.35 11.51 -7.86
C LYS A 60 -0.92 10.86 -6.59
N THR A 61 -1.55 9.72 -6.75
CA THR A 61 -2.19 9.00 -5.67
C THR A 61 -1.43 7.72 -5.33
N ALA A 62 -1.26 7.44 -4.05
CA ALA A 62 -0.76 6.18 -3.56
C ALA A 62 -1.67 5.66 -2.44
N MET A 63 -1.85 4.35 -2.35
CA MET A 63 -2.66 3.75 -1.30
C MET A 63 -2.06 2.41 -0.85
N SER A 64 -2.07 2.18 0.47
CA SER A 64 -1.92 0.85 1.04
C SER A 64 -3.28 0.18 1.19
N LEU A 65 -3.39 -1.11 0.83
CA LEU A 65 -4.58 -1.90 1.11
C LEU A 65 -4.76 -2.21 2.61
N SER A 66 -3.69 -2.02 3.38
CA SER A 66 -3.59 -2.00 4.84
C SER A 66 -3.66 -3.37 5.50
N ASP A 67 -4.73 -4.12 5.34
CA ASP A 67 -4.82 -5.51 5.77
C ASP A 67 -5.93 -6.29 5.06
N LEU A 68 -5.94 -7.61 5.30
CA LEU A 68 -6.91 -8.53 4.69
C LEU A 68 -8.35 -8.20 5.10
N PHE A 69 -8.58 -7.75 6.34
CA PHE A 69 -9.90 -7.38 6.82
C PHE A 69 -10.48 -6.18 6.06
N CYS A 70 -9.65 -5.16 5.78
CA CYS A 70 -10.03 -4.02 4.95
C CYS A 70 -10.38 -4.46 3.52
N VAL A 71 -9.55 -5.33 2.94
CA VAL A 71 -9.77 -5.87 1.60
C VAL A 71 -11.09 -6.65 1.53
N ASP A 72 -11.35 -7.56 2.46
CA ASP A 72 -12.59 -8.36 2.48
C ASP A 72 -13.82 -7.48 2.65
N ARG A 73 -13.75 -6.51 3.54
CA ARG A 73 -14.86 -5.60 3.84
C ARG A 73 -15.21 -4.68 2.68
N HIS A 74 -14.21 -4.20 1.95
CA HIS A 74 -14.37 -3.15 0.92
C HIS A 74 -13.94 -3.59 -0.47
N LYS A 75 -13.91 -4.89 -0.75
CA LYS A 75 -13.33 -5.52 -1.94
C LYS A 75 -13.68 -4.82 -3.25
N MET A 76 -14.97 -4.63 -3.51
CA MET A 76 -15.43 -4.04 -4.76
C MET A 76 -14.99 -2.57 -4.91
N ASN A 77 -14.99 -1.82 -3.81
CA ASN A 77 -14.56 -0.43 -3.79
C ASN A 77 -13.04 -0.32 -3.98
N PHE A 78 -12.26 -1.17 -3.29
CA PHE A 78 -10.81 -1.20 -3.44
C PHE A 78 -10.40 -1.65 -4.83
N LEU A 79 -11.12 -2.59 -5.43
CA LEU A 79 -10.88 -3.01 -6.80
C LEU A 79 -11.15 -1.86 -7.80
N ASP A 80 -12.19 -1.06 -7.57
CA ASP A 80 -12.46 0.14 -8.38
C ASP A 80 -11.35 1.19 -8.21
N LEU A 81 -10.93 1.47 -6.97
CA LEU A 81 -9.82 2.38 -6.68
C LEU A 81 -8.55 1.94 -7.41
N VAL A 82 -8.15 0.68 -7.27
CA VAL A 82 -6.96 0.10 -7.90
C VAL A 82 -7.03 0.17 -9.43
N LYS A 83 -8.18 -0.16 -10.03
CA LYS A 83 -8.32 -0.15 -11.48
C LYS A 83 -8.36 1.26 -12.07
N ASN A 84 -9.07 2.18 -11.42
CA ASN A 84 -9.54 3.40 -12.08
C ASN A 84 -8.99 4.69 -11.47
N LYS A 85 -8.53 4.70 -10.20
CA LYS A 85 -8.31 5.95 -9.48
C LYS A 85 -6.90 6.14 -8.92
N LEU A 86 -6.18 5.04 -8.64
CA LEU A 86 -4.87 5.10 -8.00
C LEU A 86 -3.73 4.97 -9.00
N ASP A 87 -2.56 5.56 -8.68
CA ASP A 87 -1.33 5.46 -9.47
C ASP A 87 -0.35 4.45 -8.89
N ILE A 88 -0.24 4.38 -7.55
CA ILE A 88 0.66 3.50 -6.84
C ILE A 88 -0.14 2.73 -5.79
N ILE A 89 0.00 1.41 -5.76
CA ILE A 89 -0.71 0.54 -4.83
C ILE A 89 0.30 -0.29 -4.04
N PHE A 90 0.17 -0.27 -2.71
CA PHE A 90 0.92 -1.12 -1.79
C PHE A 90 0.00 -2.19 -1.21
N ALA A 91 0.49 -3.42 -1.20
CA ALA A 91 -0.20 -4.55 -0.58
C ALA A 91 0.81 -5.63 -0.18
N ASN A 92 0.40 -6.54 0.68
CA ASN A 92 1.09 -7.82 0.77
C ASN A 92 0.52 -8.82 -0.25
N GLU A 93 1.22 -9.96 -0.45
CA GLU A 93 0.82 -10.99 -1.42
C GLU A 93 -0.61 -11.48 -1.16
N GLN A 94 -0.99 -11.66 0.12
CA GLN A 94 -2.31 -12.18 0.49
C GLN A 94 -3.42 -11.14 0.25
N GLU A 95 -3.20 -9.88 0.60
CA GLU A 95 -4.15 -8.80 0.36
C GLU A 95 -4.49 -8.65 -1.13
N PHE A 96 -3.45 -8.61 -1.98
CA PHE A 96 -3.67 -8.42 -3.40
C PHE A 96 -4.27 -9.66 -4.06
N THR A 97 -3.86 -10.87 -3.65
CA THR A 97 -4.45 -12.13 -4.09
C THR A 97 -5.94 -12.19 -3.77
N THR A 98 -6.32 -11.79 -2.54
CA THR A 98 -7.72 -11.73 -2.10
C THR A 98 -8.53 -10.68 -2.86
N LEU A 99 -7.93 -9.50 -3.09
CA LEU A 99 -8.60 -8.41 -3.80
C LEU A 99 -9.09 -8.84 -5.19
N ILE A 100 -8.29 -9.60 -5.91
CA ILE A 100 -8.58 -9.96 -7.31
C ILE A 100 -9.03 -11.41 -7.50
N ASP A 101 -9.29 -12.16 -6.42
CA ASP A 101 -9.60 -13.59 -6.45
C ASP A 101 -8.55 -14.43 -7.22
N ALA A 102 -7.27 -14.07 -7.08
CA ALA A 102 -6.19 -14.77 -7.74
C ALA A 102 -5.99 -16.17 -7.14
N LYS A 103 -5.62 -17.14 -7.98
CA LYS A 103 -5.28 -18.50 -7.54
C LYS A 103 -3.85 -18.58 -7.01
N ASP A 104 -2.96 -17.80 -7.60
CA ASP A 104 -1.55 -17.75 -7.24
C ASP A 104 -0.95 -16.38 -7.58
N PHE A 105 0.34 -16.20 -7.26
CA PHE A 105 1.05 -14.95 -7.52
C PHE A 105 1.23 -14.65 -9.03
N LYS A 106 1.14 -15.65 -9.92
CA LYS A 106 1.22 -15.42 -11.37
C LYS A 106 -0.01 -14.69 -11.87
N ASP A 107 -1.18 -14.97 -11.31
CA ASP A 107 -2.40 -14.22 -11.60
C ASP A 107 -2.27 -12.75 -11.16
N VAL A 108 -1.67 -12.50 -9.97
CA VAL A 108 -1.39 -11.15 -9.49
C VAL A 108 -0.49 -10.39 -10.48
N VAL A 109 0.60 -11.03 -10.93
CA VAL A 109 1.52 -10.43 -11.91
C VAL A 109 0.81 -10.16 -13.23
N SER A 110 0.03 -11.11 -13.72
CA SER A 110 -0.70 -10.97 -15.00
C SER A 110 -1.73 -9.84 -14.96
N PHE A 111 -2.48 -9.75 -13.86
CA PHE A 111 -3.44 -8.68 -13.64
C PHE A 111 -2.73 -7.31 -13.57
N SER A 112 -1.66 -7.22 -12.78
CA SER A 112 -0.94 -5.97 -12.53
C SER A 112 -0.28 -5.39 -13.78
N LYS A 113 0.25 -6.24 -14.67
CA LYS A 113 0.86 -5.82 -15.94
C LYS A 113 -0.09 -5.06 -16.87
N ASN A 114 -1.38 -5.34 -16.76
CA ASN A 114 -2.40 -4.76 -17.64
C ASN A 114 -3.04 -3.48 -17.07
N LEU A 115 -2.64 -3.06 -15.85
CA LEU A 115 -3.26 -1.91 -15.19
C LEU A 115 -2.66 -0.55 -15.60
N GLY A 116 -1.42 -0.51 -16.09
CA GLY A 116 -0.69 0.75 -16.32
C GLY A 116 -0.39 1.53 -15.04
N LYS A 117 -0.34 0.84 -13.90
CA LYS A 117 -0.11 1.39 -12.55
C LYS A 117 1.23 0.90 -11.99
N THR A 118 1.68 1.48 -10.88
CA THR A 118 2.77 0.92 -10.10
C THR A 118 2.20 0.07 -8.97
N ILE A 119 2.35 -1.23 -9.04
CA ILE A 119 1.87 -2.17 -8.03
C ILE A 119 3.07 -2.68 -7.24
N VAL A 120 3.05 -2.51 -5.94
CA VAL A 120 4.17 -2.85 -5.04
C VAL A 120 3.68 -3.88 -4.02
N ILE A 121 4.25 -5.07 -4.08
CA ILE A 121 3.80 -6.23 -3.28
C ILE A 121 4.92 -6.68 -2.36
N THR A 122 4.66 -6.68 -1.05
CA THR A 122 5.53 -7.33 -0.06
C THR A 122 5.15 -8.80 0.07
N ARG A 123 6.15 -9.67 0.26
CA ARG A 123 5.98 -11.12 0.20
C ARG A 123 6.67 -11.85 1.37
N GLY A 124 6.80 -11.17 2.51
CA GLY A 124 7.49 -11.70 3.68
C GLY A 124 8.93 -12.13 3.33
N GLU A 125 9.31 -13.32 3.69
CA GLU A 125 10.65 -13.88 3.44
C GLU A 125 11.02 -13.96 1.94
N LYS A 126 10.05 -13.92 1.04
CA LYS A 126 10.28 -13.90 -0.42
C LYS A 126 10.66 -12.50 -0.93
N GLY A 127 10.78 -11.51 -0.06
CA GLY A 127 11.15 -10.14 -0.42
C GLY A 127 9.98 -9.29 -0.93
N SER A 128 10.21 -8.52 -1.98
CA SER A 128 9.21 -7.62 -2.54
C SER A 128 9.29 -7.55 -4.06
N VAL A 129 8.17 -7.22 -4.68
CA VAL A 129 8.03 -7.10 -6.13
C VAL A 129 7.32 -5.80 -6.46
N ALA A 130 7.82 -5.06 -7.43
CA ALA A 130 7.06 -3.99 -8.07
C ALA A 130 6.78 -4.32 -9.53
N ILE A 131 5.58 -4.02 -9.98
CA ILE A 131 5.15 -4.16 -11.37
C ILE A 131 4.80 -2.77 -11.89
N LYS A 132 5.51 -2.33 -12.92
CA LYS A 132 5.27 -1.03 -13.58
C LYS A 132 5.56 -1.17 -15.07
N ASP A 133 4.72 -0.58 -15.90
CA ASP A 133 4.87 -0.58 -17.37
C ASP A 133 5.09 -2.00 -17.94
N SER A 134 4.37 -2.98 -17.41
CA SER A 134 4.50 -4.41 -17.70
C SER A 134 5.84 -5.06 -17.31
N LEU A 135 6.78 -4.30 -16.74
CA LEU A 135 8.04 -4.80 -16.22
C LEU A 135 7.89 -5.26 -14.77
N ILE A 136 8.66 -6.27 -14.39
CA ILE A 136 8.71 -6.82 -13.04
C ILE A 136 10.08 -6.47 -12.45
N TYR A 137 10.05 -5.89 -11.26
CA TYR A 137 11.24 -5.60 -10.47
C TYR A 137 11.15 -6.40 -9.17
N GLU A 138 12.18 -7.14 -8.86
CA GLU A 138 12.23 -7.98 -7.66
C GLU A 138 13.36 -7.52 -6.73
N ASN A 139 13.10 -7.58 -5.43
CA ASN A 139 14.09 -7.34 -4.41
C ASN A 139 14.00 -8.42 -3.32
N SER A 140 15.16 -9.00 -2.97
CA SER A 140 15.26 -9.98 -1.89
C SER A 140 15.51 -9.30 -0.56
N ILE A 141 15.17 -9.98 0.53
CA ILE A 141 15.48 -9.54 1.89
C ILE A 141 16.77 -10.18 2.39
N ASN A 142 17.36 -9.58 3.43
CA ASN A 142 18.41 -10.23 4.20
C ASN A 142 17.76 -11.27 5.15
N THR A 143 17.99 -12.53 4.90
CA THR A 143 17.43 -13.65 5.68
C THR A 143 18.04 -13.84 7.07
N ASN A 144 19.08 -13.07 7.40
CA ASN A 144 19.73 -13.14 8.73
C ASN A 144 19.13 -12.14 9.75
N LEU A 145 18.02 -11.48 9.42
CA LEU A 145 17.36 -10.57 10.35
C LEU A 145 16.67 -11.36 11.46
N LYS A 146 16.93 -10.96 12.71
CA LYS A 146 16.17 -11.43 13.86
C LYS A 146 14.92 -10.56 13.97
N ILE A 147 13.80 -11.07 13.52
CA ILE A 147 12.51 -10.39 13.63
C ILE A 147 12.03 -10.47 15.07
N VAL A 148 11.68 -9.34 15.66
CA VAL A 148 11.15 -9.23 17.03
C VAL A 148 9.69 -8.80 17.02
N ASP A 149 9.33 -7.89 16.14
CA ASP A 149 7.98 -7.34 15.97
C ASP A 149 7.78 -6.93 14.51
N LEU A 150 6.67 -7.29 13.91
CA LEU A 150 6.33 -6.93 12.54
C LEU A 150 5.44 -5.67 12.43
N THR A 151 5.14 -5.02 13.58
CA THR A 151 4.25 -3.85 13.60
C THR A 151 4.89 -2.68 12.86
N GLY A 152 4.19 -2.16 11.85
CA GLY A 152 4.66 -1.02 11.06
C GLY A 152 5.67 -1.37 9.96
N ALA A 153 6.05 -2.63 9.78
CA ALA A 153 6.99 -3.03 8.72
C ALA A 153 6.47 -2.64 7.32
N GLY A 154 5.16 -2.80 7.09
CA GLY A 154 4.51 -2.38 5.85
C GLY A 154 4.54 -0.87 5.63
N ASP A 155 4.31 -0.09 6.68
CA ASP A 155 4.30 1.37 6.64
C ASP A 155 5.70 1.92 6.37
N LEU A 156 6.71 1.36 7.04
CA LEU A 156 8.11 1.72 6.79
C LEU A 156 8.57 1.30 5.39
N PHE A 157 8.11 0.14 4.91
CA PHE A 157 8.39 -0.27 3.55
C PHE A 157 7.81 0.72 2.53
N ALA A 158 6.53 1.09 2.67
CA ALA A 158 5.89 2.06 1.80
C ALA A 158 6.58 3.43 1.87
N SER A 159 6.96 3.89 3.06
CA SER A 159 7.70 5.15 3.26
C SER A 159 9.05 5.14 2.55
N GLY A 160 9.84 4.08 2.70
CA GLY A 160 11.14 3.93 2.02
C GLY A 160 10.99 3.87 0.51
N PHE A 161 10.02 3.11 0.01
CA PHE A 161 9.73 3.06 -1.43
C PHE A 161 9.35 4.44 -1.99
N LEU A 162 8.41 5.13 -1.34
CA LEU A 162 7.95 6.46 -1.77
C LEU A 162 9.08 7.49 -1.68
N HIS A 163 9.94 7.42 -0.66
CA HIS A 163 11.13 8.27 -0.57
C HIS A 163 12.03 8.11 -1.81
N GLY A 164 12.37 6.88 -2.17
CA GLY A 164 13.15 6.62 -3.38
C GLY A 164 12.44 7.09 -4.65
N TYR A 165 11.14 6.81 -4.74
CA TYR A 165 10.33 7.14 -5.91
C TYR A 165 10.26 8.66 -6.19
N ILE A 166 10.03 9.50 -5.16
CA ILE A 166 9.99 10.98 -5.32
C ILE A 166 11.38 11.59 -5.55
N ASN A 167 12.45 10.91 -5.11
CA ASN A 167 13.83 11.33 -5.36
C ASN A 167 14.39 10.78 -6.68
N ASN A 168 13.54 10.27 -7.57
CA ASN A 168 13.88 9.76 -8.90
C ASN A 168 14.85 8.55 -8.90
N PHE A 169 14.81 7.74 -7.85
CA PHE A 169 15.49 6.44 -7.85
C PHE A 169 14.78 5.51 -8.84
N SER A 170 15.50 4.55 -9.37
CA SER A 170 14.86 3.47 -10.14
C SER A 170 13.85 2.70 -9.26
N ILE A 171 12.89 2.03 -9.88
CA ILE A 171 11.92 1.19 -9.15
C ILE A 171 12.63 0.14 -8.29
N LYS A 172 13.74 -0.42 -8.78
CA LYS A 172 14.53 -1.40 -8.04
C LYS A 172 15.21 -0.79 -6.81
N GLU A 173 15.80 0.40 -6.95
CA GLU A 173 16.38 1.13 -5.82
C GLU A 173 15.31 1.55 -4.82
N SER A 174 14.13 1.98 -5.27
CA SER A 174 13.00 2.29 -4.39
C SER A 174 12.52 1.06 -3.61
N LEU A 175 12.47 -0.13 -4.22
CA LEU A 175 12.20 -1.39 -3.51
C LEU A 175 13.27 -1.68 -2.45
N GLN A 176 14.53 -1.44 -2.76
CA GLN A 176 15.63 -1.63 -1.80
C GLN A 176 15.50 -0.66 -0.61
N GLU A 177 15.16 0.60 -0.84
CA GLU A 177 14.92 1.57 0.24
C GLU A 177 13.72 1.16 1.11
N GLY A 178 12.63 0.68 0.51
CA GLY A 178 11.52 0.10 1.26
C GLY A 178 11.97 -1.04 2.16
N THR A 179 12.76 -1.98 1.62
CA THR A 179 13.32 -3.10 2.38
C THR A 179 14.26 -2.63 3.49
N ASN A 180 15.13 -1.66 3.20
CA ASN A 180 16.06 -1.08 4.18
C ASN A 180 15.32 -0.44 5.36
N MET A 181 14.22 0.26 5.09
CA MET A 181 13.43 0.90 6.14
C MET A 181 12.66 -0.12 6.97
N SER A 182 11.99 -1.08 6.33
CA SER A 182 11.22 -2.12 7.05
C SER A 182 12.08 -3.04 7.89
N SER A 183 13.36 -3.21 7.57
CA SER A 183 14.30 -4.04 8.33
C SER A 183 14.88 -3.38 9.60
N LYS A 184 14.45 -2.16 9.92
CA LYS A 184 14.92 -1.42 11.11
C LYS A 184 14.03 -1.59 12.34
N ILE A 185 12.91 -2.30 12.20
CA ILE A 185 11.97 -2.60 13.27
C ILE A 185 12.27 -3.94 13.90
#